data_77aef695580a55ff4dab930e83633fc8
#
_entry.id   77aef695580a55ff4dab930e83633fc8
#
_cell.length_a   1.000
_cell.length_b   1.000
_cell.length_c   1.000
_cell.angle_alpha   90.00
_cell.angle_beta   90.00
_cell.angle_gamma   90.00
#
_symmetry.space_group_name_H-M   'P 1'
#
loop_
_entity.id
_entity.type
_entity.pdbx_description
1 polymer ?
#
loop_
_entity_poly.entity_id
_entity_poly.type
_entity_poly.pdbx_seq_one_letter_code
_entity_poly.pdbx_strand_id
1 'polypeptide(L)'
;MLHFSKLKYLYKFLLIFFVSNIINAQNYYLYVASESDDTVSLLKFDGKHIEEKERISVGIYPTEIEGPHGITIDPNGKYWYLTLAHGNPYGKLLKYSTQTNEVIDETTLGLFPVSM
;
A
#
# COMPACT_ATOMS: atom_id res chain seq x y z
N MET A 1 -28.01 -8.73 52.27
CA MET A 1 -26.77 -7.96 52.05
C MET A 1 -25.77 -8.58 51.07
N LEU A 2 -25.84 -9.86 50.77
CA LEU A 2 -24.96 -10.56 49.81
C LEU A 2 -25.30 -10.36 48.31
N HIS A 3 -26.47 -9.82 48.00
CA HIS A 3 -26.93 -9.69 46.58
C HIS A 3 -26.33 -8.49 45.85
N PHE A 4 -26.01 -7.41 46.56
CA PHE A 4 -25.48 -6.18 45.94
C PHE A 4 -24.00 -6.27 45.55
N SER A 5 -23.20 -7.08 46.27
CA SER A 5 -21.78 -7.25 45.93
C SER A 5 -21.58 -8.05 44.61
N LYS A 6 -22.38 -9.11 44.41
CA LYS A 6 -22.32 -9.90 43.17
C LYS A 6 -22.73 -9.11 41.93
N LEU A 7 -23.69 -8.19 42.06
CA LEU A 7 -24.13 -7.31 40.98
C LEU A 7 -23.04 -6.34 40.56
N LYS A 8 -22.25 -5.80 41.49
CA LYS A 8 -21.09 -4.93 41.20
C LYS A 8 -20.00 -5.65 40.42
N TYR A 9 -19.74 -6.92 40.67
CA TYR A 9 -18.74 -7.70 39.94
C TYR A 9 -19.26 -8.11 38.55
N LEU A 10 -20.53 -8.43 38.42
CA LEU A 10 -21.17 -8.72 37.17
C LEU A 10 -21.13 -7.52 36.21
N TYR A 11 -21.41 -6.31 36.72
CA TYR A 11 -21.31 -5.07 35.94
C TYR A 11 -19.90 -4.79 35.46
N LYS A 12 -18.89 -4.97 36.32
CA LYS A 12 -17.46 -4.80 35.93
C LYS A 12 -17.05 -5.82 34.89
N PHE A 13 -17.50 -7.05 35.01
CA PHE A 13 -17.21 -8.12 34.03
C PHE A 13 -17.88 -7.83 32.69
N LEU A 14 -19.12 -7.36 32.67
CA LEU A 14 -19.84 -6.96 31.49
C LEU A 14 -19.19 -5.76 30.80
N LEU A 15 -18.68 -4.79 31.56
CA LEU A 15 -17.99 -3.61 31.02
C LEU A 15 -16.67 -3.99 30.34
N ILE A 16 -15.90 -4.93 30.89
CA ILE A 16 -14.66 -5.44 30.31
C ILE A 16 -14.96 -6.19 29.01
N PHE A 17 -16.06 -6.94 28.95
CA PHE A 17 -16.46 -7.67 27.75
C PHE A 17 -16.90 -6.75 26.62
N PHE A 18 -17.50 -5.60 26.92
CA PHE A 18 -17.89 -4.60 25.92
C PHE A 18 -16.71 -3.82 25.34
N VAL A 19 -15.67 -3.54 26.14
CA VAL A 19 -14.48 -2.81 25.71
C VAL A 19 -13.58 -3.67 24.80
N SER A 20 -13.59 -4.99 24.95
CA SER A 20 -12.76 -5.90 24.15
C SER A 20 -13.22 -6.10 22.71
N ASN A 21 -14.39 -5.59 22.31
CA ASN A 21 -14.91 -5.74 20.95
C ASN A 21 -14.65 -4.55 20.02
N ILE A 22 -13.91 -3.53 20.46
CA ILE A 22 -13.43 -2.46 19.58
C ILE A 22 -12.11 -2.93 18.93
N ILE A 23 -12.17 -4.02 18.20
CA ILE A 23 -11.11 -4.36 17.25
C ILE A 23 -11.32 -3.46 16.05
N ASN A 24 -10.63 -2.33 16.00
CA ASN A 24 -10.55 -1.55 14.78
C ASN A 24 -9.87 -2.44 13.73
N ALA A 25 -10.62 -2.85 12.72
CA ALA A 25 -10.04 -3.49 11.56
C ALA A 25 -9.07 -2.49 10.93
N GLN A 26 -7.78 -2.76 11.04
CA GLN A 26 -6.74 -1.93 10.45
C GLN A 26 -6.75 -2.17 8.93
N ASN A 27 -6.90 -1.10 8.17
CA ASN A 27 -6.75 -1.16 6.73
C ASN A 27 -5.26 -1.11 6.36
N TYR A 28 -4.85 -2.00 5.49
CA TYR A 28 -3.53 -2.00 4.88
C TYR A 28 -3.65 -1.63 3.41
N TYR A 29 -2.64 -0.95 2.90
CA TYR A 29 -2.55 -0.58 1.49
C TYR A 29 -1.30 -1.20 0.91
N LEU A 30 -1.42 -1.77 -0.30
CA LEU A 30 -0.36 -2.44 -1.01
C LEU A 30 -0.28 -1.88 -2.42
N TYR A 31 0.93 -1.61 -2.88
CA TYR A 31 1.21 -1.33 -4.27
C TYR A 31 1.76 -2.59 -4.94
N VAL A 32 1.20 -2.97 -6.06
CA VAL A 32 1.57 -4.17 -6.82
C VAL A 32 1.94 -3.78 -8.24
N ALA A 33 3.20 -3.95 -8.61
CA ALA A 33 3.69 -3.68 -9.95
C ALA A 33 3.31 -4.83 -10.91
N SER A 34 2.82 -4.47 -12.10
CA SER A 34 2.50 -5.37 -13.20
C SER A 34 3.42 -5.08 -14.39
N GLU A 35 4.50 -5.83 -14.50
CA GLU A 35 5.56 -5.62 -15.46
C GLU A 35 5.07 -5.60 -16.92
N SER A 36 4.15 -6.51 -17.24
CA SER A 36 3.69 -6.70 -18.64
C SER A 36 2.66 -5.67 -19.09
N ASP A 37 2.11 -4.88 -18.16
CA ASP A 37 1.01 -3.94 -18.45
C ASP A 37 1.38 -2.49 -18.21
N ASP A 38 2.60 -2.22 -17.74
CA ASP A 38 3.05 -0.90 -17.29
C ASP A 38 2.06 -0.24 -16.32
N THR A 39 1.58 -1.03 -15.34
CA THR A 39 0.67 -0.55 -14.33
C THR A 39 1.12 -0.89 -12.91
N VAL A 40 0.63 -0.12 -11.96
CA VAL A 40 0.71 -0.42 -10.52
C VAL A 40 -0.70 -0.40 -9.95
N SER A 41 -1.12 -1.49 -9.32
CA SER A 41 -2.39 -1.55 -8.61
C SER A 41 -2.23 -1.12 -7.16
N LEU A 42 -3.03 -0.16 -6.71
CA LEU A 42 -3.20 0.16 -5.31
C LEU A 42 -4.34 -0.70 -4.74
N LEU A 43 -3.98 -1.62 -3.86
CA LEU A 43 -4.91 -2.52 -3.20
C LEU A 43 -5.15 -2.09 -1.76
N LYS A 44 -6.37 -2.31 -1.27
CA LYS A 44 -6.74 -2.19 0.15
C LYS A 44 -7.07 -3.57 0.71
N PHE A 45 -6.50 -3.89 1.86
CA PHE A 45 -6.80 -5.09 2.63
C PHE A 45 -7.38 -4.72 3.99
N ASP A 46 -8.56 -5.23 4.32
CA ASP A 46 -9.28 -4.95 5.57
C ASP A 46 -9.13 -6.03 6.65
N GLY A 47 -8.22 -7.00 6.42
CA GLY A 47 -8.04 -8.17 7.27
C GLY A 47 -8.80 -9.41 6.77
N LYS A 48 -9.69 -9.28 5.78
CA LYS A 48 -10.47 -10.38 5.19
C LYS A 48 -10.53 -10.32 3.67
N HIS A 49 -10.70 -9.13 3.10
CA HIS A 49 -10.90 -8.92 1.67
C HIS A 49 -9.83 -8.00 1.12
N ILE A 50 -9.45 -8.25 -0.13
CA ILE A 50 -8.58 -7.38 -0.92
C ILE A 50 -9.43 -6.73 -2.00
N GLU A 51 -9.33 -5.42 -2.13
CA GLU A 51 -10.04 -4.61 -3.11
C GLU A 51 -9.03 -3.74 -3.87
N GLU A 52 -9.08 -3.75 -5.21
CA GLU A 52 -8.32 -2.79 -6.02
C GLU A 52 -9.01 -1.42 -5.93
N LYS A 53 -8.28 -0.45 -5.41
CA LYS A 53 -8.78 0.93 -5.25
C LYS A 53 -8.48 1.77 -6.46
N GLU A 54 -7.34 1.52 -7.08
CA GLU A 54 -6.86 2.29 -8.22
C GLU A 54 -5.88 1.45 -9.05
N ARG A 55 -5.89 1.65 -10.36
CA ARG A 55 -4.87 1.14 -11.28
C ARG A 55 -4.16 2.31 -11.92
N ILE A 56 -2.87 2.44 -11.62
CA ILE A 56 -2.03 3.57 -11.98
C ILE A 56 -1.23 3.16 -13.22
N SER A 57 -1.37 3.88 -14.32
CA SER A 57 -0.49 3.73 -15.49
C SER A 57 0.87 4.38 -15.20
N VAL A 58 1.95 3.64 -15.39
CA VAL A 58 3.30 4.08 -15.00
C VAL A 58 4.29 4.15 -16.17
N GLY A 59 3.96 3.56 -17.30
CA GLY A 59 4.74 3.67 -18.53
C GLY A 59 4.75 5.10 -19.09
N ILE A 60 5.89 5.51 -19.63
CA ILE A 60 6.10 6.84 -20.20
C ILE A 60 5.83 6.82 -21.71
N TYR A 61 6.17 5.70 -22.36
CA TYR A 61 6.02 5.53 -23.81
C TYR A 61 4.79 4.68 -24.13
N PRO A 62 3.86 5.17 -24.97
CA PRO A 62 2.60 4.47 -25.24
C PRO A 62 2.75 3.19 -26.08
N THR A 63 3.92 2.96 -26.67
CA THR A 63 4.17 1.84 -27.60
C THR A 63 5.21 0.84 -27.12
N GLU A 64 5.80 1.08 -25.97
CA GLU A 64 6.86 0.24 -25.40
C GLU A 64 6.48 -0.16 -23.97
N ILE A 65 6.73 -1.41 -23.60
CA ILE A 65 6.61 -1.87 -22.22
C ILE A 65 7.91 -1.53 -21.51
N GLU A 66 7.83 -0.67 -20.51
CA GLU A 66 8.99 -0.22 -19.74
C GLU A 66 9.22 -1.04 -18.47
N GLY A 67 8.28 -1.89 -18.10
CA GLY A 67 8.38 -2.91 -17.07
C GLY A 67 8.61 -2.35 -15.67
N PRO A 68 7.54 -1.99 -14.93
CA PRO A 68 7.65 -1.66 -13.51
C PRO A 68 8.10 -2.89 -12.71
N HIS A 69 9.18 -2.77 -11.96
CA HIS A 69 9.83 -3.91 -11.29
C HIS A 69 10.01 -3.70 -9.78
N GLY A 70 11.01 -2.90 -9.39
CA GLY A 70 11.27 -2.59 -7.98
C GLY A 70 10.27 -1.56 -7.48
N ILE A 71 9.60 -1.85 -6.34
CA ILE A 71 8.65 -0.94 -5.72
C ILE A 71 8.88 -0.86 -4.21
N THR A 72 8.86 0.34 -3.65
CA THR A 72 8.99 0.57 -2.21
C THR A 72 8.26 1.82 -1.76
N ILE A 73 7.98 1.92 -0.46
CA ILE A 73 7.36 3.09 0.17
C ILE A 73 8.35 3.67 1.17
N ASP A 74 8.42 5.01 1.27
CA ASP A 74 9.25 5.65 2.27
C ASP A 74 8.73 5.38 3.70
N PRO A 75 9.59 5.45 4.73
CA PRO A 75 9.18 5.16 6.11
C PRO A 75 8.08 6.07 6.65
N ASN A 76 7.89 7.26 6.06
CA ASN A 76 6.87 8.21 6.46
C ASN A 76 5.53 7.99 5.71
N GLY A 77 5.51 7.10 4.72
CA GLY A 77 4.34 6.81 3.90
C GLY A 77 3.90 7.96 2.99
N LYS A 78 4.76 8.95 2.74
CA LYS A 78 4.44 10.12 1.89
C LYS A 78 4.70 9.89 0.42
N TYR A 79 5.66 9.02 0.12
CA TYR A 79 6.14 8.74 -1.23
C TYR A 79 6.28 7.26 -1.45
N TRP A 80 6.09 6.86 -2.69
CA TRP A 80 6.48 5.54 -3.15
C TRP A 80 7.36 5.66 -4.38
N TYR A 81 8.19 4.66 -4.60
CA TYR A 81 9.22 4.65 -5.63
C TYR A 81 9.06 3.41 -6.48
N LEU A 82 9.34 3.57 -7.78
CA LEU A 82 9.19 2.53 -8.78
C LEU A 82 10.38 2.56 -9.75
N THR A 83 10.97 1.39 -10.02
CA THR A 83 11.89 1.26 -11.14
C THR A 83 11.15 0.81 -12.38
N LEU A 84 11.44 1.44 -13.53
CA LEU A 84 11.10 0.96 -14.87
C LEU A 84 12.35 0.29 -15.42
N ALA A 85 12.28 -1.04 -15.61
CA ALA A 85 13.47 -1.86 -15.86
C ALA A 85 13.86 -1.96 -17.33
N HIS A 86 12.88 -1.87 -18.22
CA HIS A 86 13.06 -2.14 -19.67
C HIS A 86 13.24 -0.88 -20.52
N GLY A 87 13.48 0.28 -19.89
CA GLY A 87 13.69 1.53 -20.60
C GLY A 87 14.84 1.45 -21.60
N ASN A 88 14.69 2.09 -22.75
CA ASN A 88 15.69 2.08 -23.81
C ASN A 88 16.34 3.47 -23.96
N PRO A 89 17.66 3.62 -23.74
CA PRO A 89 18.63 2.56 -23.42
C PRO A 89 18.77 2.27 -21.92
N TYR A 90 18.19 3.09 -21.05
CA TYR A 90 18.37 3.01 -19.59
C TYR A 90 17.03 2.96 -18.87
N GLY A 91 16.99 2.25 -17.76
CA GLY A 91 15.87 2.28 -16.85
C GLY A 91 15.73 3.59 -16.10
N LYS A 92 14.63 3.74 -15.37
CA LYS A 92 14.31 4.93 -14.59
C LYS A 92 13.92 4.57 -13.17
N LEU A 93 14.13 5.50 -12.26
CA LEU A 93 13.51 5.54 -10.94
C LEU A 93 12.49 6.68 -10.95
N LEU A 94 11.26 6.36 -10.63
CA LEU A 94 10.18 7.32 -10.48
C LEU A 94 9.81 7.47 -9.00
N LYS A 95 9.55 8.68 -8.58
CA LYS A 95 9.04 9.02 -7.26
C LYS A 95 7.62 9.54 -7.38
N TYR A 96 6.71 8.93 -6.63
CA TYR A 96 5.29 9.26 -6.62
C TYR A 96 4.86 9.81 -5.26
N SER A 97 3.85 10.68 -5.27
CA SER A 97 3.12 11.04 -4.07
C SER A 97 2.13 9.93 -3.70
N THR A 98 2.10 9.46 -2.44
CA THR A 98 1.05 8.52 -1.98
C THR A 98 -0.33 9.16 -1.90
N GLN A 99 -0.42 10.48 -1.86
CA GLN A 99 -1.68 11.20 -1.77
C GLN A 99 -2.40 11.30 -3.11
N THR A 100 -1.65 11.48 -4.20
CA THR A 100 -2.23 11.73 -5.54
C THR A 100 -1.92 10.61 -6.54
N ASN A 101 -0.97 9.73 -6.22
CA ASN A 101 -0.38 8.73 -7.13
C ASN A 101 0.21 9.34 -8.42
N GLU A 102 0.60 10.60 -8.37
CA GLU A 102 1.25 11.29 -9.47
C GLU A 102 2.77 11.29 -9.30
N VAL A 103 3.49 11.22 -10.43
CA VAL A 103 4.96 11.37 -10.46
C VAL A 103 5.33 12.78 -10.04
N ILE A 104 6.24 12.90 -9.07
CA ILE A 104 6.77 14.18 -8.59
C ILE A 104 8.25 14.38 -8.87
N ASP A 105 8.97 13.29 -9.19
CA ASP A 105 10.39 13.35 -9.55
C ASP A 105 10.81 12.08 -10.28
N GLU A 106 11.86 12.17 -11.11
CA GLU A 106 12.43 11.02 -11.81
C GLU A 106 13.95 11.14 -11.98
N THR A 107 14.62 10.00 -12.10
CA THR A 107 16.03 9.95 -12.48
C THR A 107 16.33 8.74 -13.35
N THR A 108 17.29 8.91 -14.27
CA THR A 108 17.78 7.82 -15.09
C THR A 108 18.69 6.91 -14.27
N LEU A 109 18.49 5.62 -14.41
CA LEU A 109 19.34 4.58 -13.81
C LEU A 109 20.20 3.89 -14.87
N GLY A 110 20.94 2.85 -14.45
CA GLY A 110 21.67 1.97 -15.36
C GLY A 110 20.75 1.06 -16.18
N LEU A 111 21.36 0.07 -16.81
CA LEU A 111 20.64 -0.96 -17.55
C LEU A 111 19.88 -1.86 -16.59
N PHE A 112 18.62 -2.13 -16.87
CA PHE A 112 17.78 -3.12 -16.20
C PHE A 112 17.73 -3.03 -14.68
N PRO A 113 17.27 -1.92 -14.07
CA PRO A 113 17.13 -1.79 -12.62
C PRO A 113 15.90 -2.56 -12.12
N VAL A 114 16.09 -3.75 -11.56
CA VAL A 114 15.00 -4.66 -11.15
C VAL A 114 14.67 -4.64 -9.66
N SER A 115 15.47 -4.01 -8.82
CA SER A 115 15.25 -3.97 -7.38
C SER A 115 15.64 -2.64 -6.75
N MET A 116 15.06 -2.40 -5.56
CA MET A 116 15.42 -1.31 -4.65
C MET A 116 15.65 -1.87 -3.26
#